data_94e8182ebadb8679cf409de00e89c9d0
#
_entry.id   94e8182ebadb8679cf409de00e89c9d0
#
_cell.length_a   1.000
_cell.length_b   1.000
_cell.length_c   1.000
_cell.angle_alpha   90.00
_cell.angle_beta   90.00
_cell.angle_gamma   90.00
#
_symmetry.space_group_name_H-M   'P 1'
#
loop_
_entity.id
_entity.type
_entity.pdbx_description
1 polymer ?
#
loop_
_entity_poly.entity_id
_entity_poly.type
_entity_poly.pdbx_seq_one_letter_code
_entity_poly.pdbx_strand_id
1 'polypeptide(L)'
;MMMGTSLQTQMIHFTSLVVLVLSIFSSVSESNQFCEAGIGYGNSECGVSSSSSSKILIKGGTVVNAHHQEIADVYVEDGIIAAVKPNIKVGDDVTVLDATGKFVMPGGIDPHTHLAMEFMGTETIDDYFSGQAAALAGGTTMHIDFVIPVKGSLSAGFEAYVGKAKKACMDYGFHMAITKWDETVSKEMEIMVKEKGINSFKFFLAYKGALMVKDELLLEGLKKCKSLGALAMVHAENGDAVFEGQKRMIELGITGPEGHALSRPAVLEGEATARAIRLAAFVNTPLYIVHVMSIDAMEEIATARKSGLNFLNCSGDYCVKFIWYVDNIIIALRWSIYLCSCIVNKALV
;
A
#
# COMPACT_ATOMS: atom_id res chain seq x y z
N MET A 1 11.84 -51.82 8.82
CA MET A 1 10.71 -51.63 9.69
C MET A 1 11.07 -50.47 10.68
N MET A 2 11.01 -49.22 10.23
CA MET A 2 11.14 -47.98 11.02
C MET A 2 10.98 -46.79 10.08
N MET A 3 9.77 -46.48 9.61
CA MET A 3 9.41 -45.21 8.92
C MET A 3 7.92 -44.87 9.06
N GLY A 4 7.29 -45.28 10.19
CA GLY A 4 5.85 -45.06 10.38
C GLY A 4 5.45 -44.04 11.48
N THR A 5 6.39 -43.54 12.28
CA THR A 5 6.08 -42.75 13.47
C THR A 5 6.17 -41.21 13.27
N SER A 6 6.79 -40.76 12.19
CA SER A 6 7.01 -39.31 11.97
C SER A 6 5.78 -38.59 11.39
N LEU A 7 5.02 -39.23 10.49
CA LEU A 7 3.85 -38.61 9.85
C LEU A 7 2.65 -38.46 10.82
N GLN A 8 2.45 -39.46 11.69
CA GLN A 8 1.36 -39.43 12.63
C GLN A 8 1.53 -38.36 13.72
N THR A 9 2.76 -38.12 14.16
CA THR A 9 3.08 -37.09 15.15
C THR A 9 2.93 -35.69 14.54
N GLN A 10 3.30 -35.49 13.28
CA GLN A 10 3.11 -34.20 12.60
C GLN A 10 1.63 -33.90 12.32
N MET A 11 0.82 -34.91 11.97
CA MET A 11 -0.63 -34.73 11.82
C MET A 11 -1.34 -34.39 13.13
N ILE A 12 -0.92 -34.96 14.25
CA ILE A 12 -1.50 -34.67 15.56
C ILE A 12 -1.18 -33.23 16.01
N HIS A 13 0.04 -32.73 15.74
CA HIS A 13 0.38 -31.34 16.04
C HIS A 13 -0.33 -30.34 15.12
N PHE A 14 -0.55 -30.68 13.84
CA PHE A 14 -1.28 -29.82 12.91
C PHE A 14 -2.77 -29.73 13.26
N THR A 15 -3.41 -30.85 13.62
CA THR A 15 -4.81 -30.87 14.08
C THR A 15 -4.98 -30.16 15.41
N SER A 16 -4.02 -30.26 16.35
CA SER A 16 -4.06 -29.55 17.63
C SER A 16 -3.90 -28.04 17.45
N LEU A 17 -3.08 -27.58 16.50
CA LEU A 17 -2.91 -26.17 16.19
C LEU A 17 -4.17 -25.59 15.53
N VAL A 18 -4.79 -26.32 14.60
CA VAL A 18 -6.03 -25.89 13.93
C VAL A 18 -7.21 -25.85 14.92
N VAL A 19 -7.30 -26.80 15.85
CA VAL A 19 -8.32 -26.79 16.91
C VAL A 19 -8.07 -25.64 17.89
N LEU A 20 -6.82 -25.31 18.22
CA LEU A 20 -6.48 -24.18 19.08
C LEU A 20 -6.83 -22.83 18.41
N VAL A 21 -6.57 -22.69 17.12
CA VAL A 21 -6.94 -21.49 16.35
C VAL A 21 -8.46 -21.37 16.23
N LEU A 22 -9.17 -22.47 15.98
CA LEU A 22 -10.63 -22.48 15.92
C LEU A 22 -11.28 -22.24 17.30
N SER A 23 -10.68 -22.68 18.41
CA SER A 23 -11.20 -22.40 19.75
C SER A 23 -10.95 -20.97 20.21
N ILE A 24 -9.93 -20.27 19.67
CA ILE A 24 -9.74 -18.84 19.90
C ILE A 24 -10.81 -18.03 19.15
N PHE A 25 -11.26 -18.49 17.97
CA PHE A 25 -12.33 -17.83 17.23
C PHE A 25 -13.74 -18.16 17.74
N SER A 26 -13.95 -19.26 18.49
CA SER A 26 -15.26 -19.62 19.05
C SER A 26 -15.55 -19.01 20.42
N SER A 27 -14.60 -18.33 21.05
CA SER A 27 -14.82 -17.60 22.32
C SER A 27 -15.11 -16.10 22.12
N VAL A 28 -15.26 -15.63 20.85
CA VAL A 28 -15.77 -14.31 20.52
C VAL A 28 -17.24 -14.47 20.11
N SER A 29 -18.10 -14.85 21.05
CA SER A 29 -19.54 -14.74 20.85
C SER A 29 -20.11 -13.70 21.80
N GLU A 30 -20.90 -12.80 21.19
CA GLU A 30 -21.81 -11.85 21.80
C GLU A 30 -21.23 -10.54 22.36
N SER A 31 -20.85 -9.64 21.47
CA SER A 31 -21.38 -8.27 21.51
C SER A 31 -21.74 -7.84 20.10
N ASN A 32 -22.97 -8.13 19.69
CA ASN A 32 -23.59 -7.55 18.50
C ASN A 32 -23.83 -6.06 18.74
N GLN A 33 -22.79 -5.25 18.65
CA GLN A 33 -22.85 -3.82 18.36
C GLN A 33 -21.70 -3.49 17.42
N PHE A 34 -21.83 -3.94 16.17
CA PHE A 34 -21.08 -3.32 15.08
C PHE A 34 -21.67 -1.92 14.92
N CYS A 35 -20.81 -0.90 14.99
CA CYS A 35 -21.17 0.46 14.69
C CYS A 35 -21.75 0.51 13.27
N GLU A 36 -23.02 0.88 13.09
CA GLU A 36 -23.50 1.34 11.81
C GLU A 36 -22.70 2.60 11.46
N ALA A 37 -21.88 2.51 10.41
CA ALA A 37 -21.04 3.60 9.98
C ALA A 37 -21.92 4.75 9.46
N GLY A 38 -22.21 5.69 10.34
CA GLY A 38 -22.86 6.97 10.02
C GLY A 38 -21.81 7.97 9.54
N ILE A 39 -21.84 8.25 8.27
CA ILE A 39 -21.52 9.48 7.55
C ILE A 39 -20.69 10.54 8.31
N GLY A 40 -19.46 10.79 7.87
CA GLY A 40 -18.82 12.09 7.93
C GLY A 40 -17.67 12.22 8.94
N TYR A 41 -16.67 12.93 8.53
CA TYR A 41 -15.67 13.56 9.37
C TYR A 41 -16.36 14.27 10.56
N GLY A 42 -16.06 13.78 11.79
CA GLY A 42 -16.59 14.36 13.03
C GLY A 42 -17.98 13.80 13.41
N ASN A 43 -18.02 13.08 14.51
CA ASN A 43 -19.17 12.51 15.20
C ASN A 43 -19.64 11.13 14.69
N SER A 44 -18.81 10.13 14.77
CA SER A 44 -19.30 8.75 14.85
C SER A 44 -19.14 8.25 16.28
N GLU A 45 -20.25 8.07 16.95
CA GLU A 45 -20.34 7.40 18.25
C GLU A 45 -20.09 5.90 18.08
N CYS A 46 -18.85 5.52 17.94
CA CYS A 46 -18.43 4.17 18.28
C CYS A 46 -18.15 4.12 19.77
N GLY A 47 -19.20 4.07 20.63
CA GLY A 47 -19.10 3.64 22.02
C GLY A 47 -18.08 4.31 22.94
N VAL A 48 -17.40 5.36 22.49
CA VAL A 48 -16.54 6.21 23.32
C VAL A 48 -17.32 7.49 23.59
N SER A 49 -17.79 7.64 24.79
CA SER A 49 -18.47 8.87 25.25
C SER A 49 -17.60 10.08 24.90
N SER A 50 -18.13 10.97 24.08
CA SER A 50 -17.51 12.18 23.58
C SER A 50 -17.42 13.27 24.66
N SER A 51 -16.65 13.06 25.73
CA SER A 51 -16.45 14.12 26.72
C SER A 51 -15.19 14.03 27.57
N SER A 52 -14.23 13.17 27.25
CA SER A 52 -12.91 13.24 27.85
C SER A 52 -11.85 13.19 26.75
N SER A 53 -10.98 14.20 26.71
CA SER A 53 -9.73 14.17 25.98
C SER A 53 -9.07 12.78 26.15
N SER A 54 -8.86 12.06 25.06
CA SER A 54 -8.26 10.73 25.14
C SER A 54 -6.75 10.87 25.35
N LYS A 55 -6.35 10.75 26.61
CA LYS A 55 -4.94 10.85 27.02
C LYS A 55 -4.38 9.45 27.23
N ILE A 56 -3.31 9.14 26.53
CA ILE A 56 -2.65 7.85 26.59
C ILE A 56 -1.15 8.04 26.84
N LEU A 57 -0.60 7.30 27.80
CA LEU A 57 0.84 7.18 28.01
C LEU A 57 1.30 5.77 27.65
N ILE A 58 2.09 5.61 26.60
CA ILE A 58 2.80 4.37 26.28
C ILE A 58 4.15 4.43 27.02
N LYS A 59 4.35 3.59 28.03
CA LYS A 59 5.42 3.72 29.02
C LYS A 59 6.50 2.66 28.87
N GLY A 60 7.77 3.09 28.91
CA GLY A 60 8.95 2.23 29.08
C GLY A 60 9.29 1.36 27.88
N GLY A 61 8.75 1.64 26.71
CA GLY A 61 9.08 0.92 25.49
C GLY A 61 10.36 1.40 24.80
N THR A 62 10.88 0.59 23.89
CA THR A 62 11.94 1.03 22.97
C THR A 62 11.28 1.75 21.78
N VAL A 63 11.33 3.07 21.77
CA VAL A 63 10.82 3.88 20.67
C VAL A 63 11.78 3.76 19.48
N VAL A 64 11.26 3.33 18.34
CA VAL A 64 12.05 3.07 17.12
C VAL A 64 11.64 4.04 16.03
N ASN A 65 12.55 4.89 15.60
CA ASN A 65 12.40 5.81 14.48
C ASN A 65 13.35 5.46 13.33
N ALA A 66 13.27 6.17 12.21
CA ALA A 66 14.07 5.89 11.01
C ALA A 66 15.59 5.91 11.26
N HIS A 67 16.07 6.74 12.16
CA HIS A 67 17.49 6.99 12.36
C HIS A 67 18.03 6.60 13.75
N HIS A 68 17.16 6.39 14.72
CA HIS A 68 17.56 6.08 16.09
C HIS A 68 16.49 5.27 16.81
N GLN A 69 16.92 4.64 17.89
CA GLN A 69 16.04 4.00 18.86
C GLN A 69 16.49 4.36 20.26
N GLU A 70 15.51 4.54 21.16
CA GLU A 70 15.77 4.89 22.56
C GLU A 70 14.67 4.34 23.48
N ILE A 71 14.97 4.13 24.75
CA ILE A 71 13.95 3.81 25.75
C ILE A 71 13.29 5.12 26.17
N ALA A 72 12.01 5.26 25.86
CA ALA A 72 11.25 6.47 26.16
C ALA A 72 9.79 6.16 26.38
N ASP A 73 9.08 7.11 26.97
CA ASP A 73 7.62 7.13 27.04
C ASP A 73 7.07 7.97 25.87
N VAL A 74 5.91 7.58 25.35
CA VAL A 74 5.18 8.34 24.33
C VAL A 74 3.85 8.79 24.92
N TYR A 75 3.66 10.09 25.05
CA TYR A 75 2.41 10.70 25.52
C TYR A 75 1.59 11.19 24.34
N VAL A 76 0.37 10.71 24.28
CA VAL A 76 -0.61 11.05 23.24
C VAL A 76 -1.79 11.77 23.91
N GLU A 77 -2.19 12.89 23.36
CA GLU A 77 -3.36 13.66 23.78
C GLU A 77 -4.17 14.04 22.53
N ASP A 78 -5.45 13.72 22.53
CA ASP A 78 -6.38 13.97 21.42
C ASP A 78 -5.87 13.47 20.05
N GLY A 79 -5.28 12.26 20.05
CA GLY A 79 -4.74 11.64 18.83
C GLY A 79 -3.38 12.19 18.36
N ILE A 80 -2.81 13.15 19.08
CA ILE A 80 -1.54 13.80 18.74
C ILE A 80 -0.43 13.34 19.70
N ILE A 81 0.73 12.98 19.19
CA ILE A 81 1.92 12.73 20.01
C ILE A 81 2.41 14.05 20.57
N ALA A 82 2.10 14.31 21.85
CA ALA A 82 2.45 15.54 22.53
C ALA A 82 3.87 15.53 23.12
N ALA A 83 4.41 14.34 23.48
CA ALA A 83 5.76 14.22 23.99
C ALA A 83 6.34 12.81 23.76
N VAL A 84 7.66 12.76 23.48
CA VAL A 84 8.48 11.55 23.48
C VAL A 84 9.71 11.83 24.33
N LYS A 85 9.80 11.25 25.53
CA LYS A 85 10.94 11.38 26.44
C LYS A 85 10.84 10.36 27.58
N PRO A 86 11.93 10.01 28.26
CA PRO A 86 11.86 9.11 29.40
C PRO A 86 11.16 9.75 30.61
N ASN A 87 10.52 8.90 31.43
CA ASN A 87 9.96 9.25 32.73
C ASN A 87 8.89 10.37 32.71
N ILE A 88 7.96 10.31 31.75
CA ILE A 88 6.79 11.24 31.73
C ILE A 88 5.89 10.95 32.94
N LYS A 89 5.62 12.00 33.71
CA LYS A 89 4.67 11.94 34.82
C LYS A 89 3.31 12.41 34.33
N VAL A 90 2.28 11.62 34.63
CA VAL A 90 0.89 11.90 34.24
C VAL A 90 -0.03 11.83 35.45
N GLY A 91 -1.22 12.41 35.33
CA GLY A 91 -2.29 12.30 36.33
C GLY A 91 -3.11 11.02 36.17
N ASP A 92 -4.08 10.87 37.05
CA ASP A 92 -4.96 9.68 37.10
C ASP A 92 -5.96 9.63 35.93
N ASP A 93 -6.10 10.74 35.19
CA ASP A 93 -6.96 10.86 34.01
C ASP A 93 -6.33 10.32 32.73
N VAL A 94 -5.11 9.77 32.80
CA VAL A 94 -4.36 9.24 31.66
C VAL A 94 -4.37 7.71 31.65
N THR A 95 -4.73 7.10 30.51
CA THR A 95 -4.59 5.65 30.31
C THR A 95 -3.14 5.29 30.12
N VAL A 96 -2.57 4.46 31.00
CA VAL A 96 -1.17 4.02 30.90
C VAL A 96 -1.09 2.64 30.28
N LEU A 97 -0.35 2.52 29.17
CA LEU A 97 -0.04 1.25 28.50
C LEU A 97 1.43 0.88 28.76
N ASP A 98 1.66 -0.22 29.48
CA ASP A 98 3.02 -0.72 29.72
C ASP A 98 3.60 -1.36 28.43
N ALA A 99 4.66 -0.74 27.93
CA ALA A 99 5.42 -1.20 26.77
C ALA A 99 6.83 -1.69 27.16
N THR A 100 7.09 -1.98 28.42
CA THR A 100 8.38 -2.50 28.88
C THR A 100 8.77 -3.75 28.09
N GLY A 101 9.98 -3.73 27.49
CA GLY A 101 10.49 -4.83 26.65
C GLY A 101 9.85 -4.92 25.25
N LYS A 102 9.00 -3.97 24.86
CA LYS A 102 8.35 -3.91 23.54
C LYS A 102 8.93 -2.78 22.69
N PHE A 103 8.82 -2.93 21.38
CA PHE A 103 9.05 -1.84 20.45
C PHE A 103 7.82 -0.95 20.32
N VAL A 104 8.01 0.35 20.35
CA VAL A 104 7.00 1.37 20.06
C VAL A 104 7.40 2.06 18.76
N MET A 105 6.61 1.88 17.73
CA MET A 105 6.91 2.35 16.37
C MET A 105 5.73 3.15 15.81
N PRO A 106 5.98 4.09 14.88
CA PRO A 106 4.91 4.64 14.05
C PRO A 106 4.12 3.52 13.38
N GLY A 107 2.83 3.72 13.19
CA GLY A 107 2.02 2.77 12.43
C GLY A 107 2.51 2.60 10.99
N GLY A 108 2.30 1.43 10.41
CA GLY A 108 2.65 1.15 9.02
C GLY A 108 1.84 2.00 8.05
N ILE A 109 2.45 2.35 6.92
CA ILE A 109 1.76 2.98 5.79
C ILE A 109 1.90 2.08 4.58
N ASP A 110 0.78 1.62 4.04
CA ASP A 110 0.74 0.83 2.80
C ASP A 110 0.47 1.75 1.60
N PRO A 111 1.46 2.00 0.74
CA PRO A 111 1.30 2.90 -0.39
C PRO A 111 0.68 2.22 -1.62
N HIS A 112 0.15 0.99 -1.52
CA HIS A 112 -0.36 0.28 -2.67
C HIS A 112 -1.49 -0.69 -2.34
N THR A 113 -2.72 -0.19 -2.38
CA THR A 113 -3.93 -1.00 -2.13
C THR A 113 -4.96 -0.86 -3.24
N HIS A 114 -5.88 -1.82 -3.29
CA HIS A 114 -7.00 -1.85 -4.23
C HIS A 114 -8.27 -2.32 -3.49
N LEU A 115 -8.79 -1.48 -2.59
CA LEU A 115 -10.01 -1.77 -1.84
C LEU A 115 -11.26 -1.38 -2.63
N ALA A 116 -12.31 -2.19 -2.53
CA ALA A 116 -13.58 -1.98 -3.24
C ALA A 116 -13.38 -1.70 -4.75
N MET A 117 -12.34 -2.31 -5.35
CA MET A 117 -12.01 -2.09 -6.77
C MET A 117 -12.86 -3.00 -7.65
N GLU A 118 -13.57 -2.39 -8.59
CA GLU A 118 -14.21 -3.07 -9.70
C GLU A 118 -13.28 -3.11 -10.91
N PHE A 119 -12.92 -4.30 -11.37
CA PHE A 119 -12.02 -4.46 -12.50
C PHE A 119 -12.32 -5.75 -13.29
N MET A 120 -12.42 -5.63 -14.62
CA MET A 120 -12.68 -6.73 -15.55
C MET A 120 -13.90 -7.60 -15.18
N GLY A 121 -14.97 -6.99 -14.68
CA GLY A 121 -16.21 -7.70 -14.32
C GLY A 121 -16.17 -8.43 -12.98
N THR A 122 -15.13 -8.20 -12.19
CA THR A 122 -14.99 -8.68 -10.80
C THR A 122 -14.85 -7.52 -9.84
N GLU A 123 -15.10 -7.76 -8.56
CA GLU A 123 -14.91 -6.80 -7.49
C GLU A 123 -14.02 -7.42 -6.42
N THR A 124 -13.16 -6.61 -5.80
CA THR A 124 -12.37 -7.06 -4.65
C THR A 124 -13.30 -7.35 -3.47
N ILE A 125 -12.99 -8.42 -2.72
CA ILE A 125 -13.83 -8.86 -1.60
C ILE A 125 -13.80 -7.87 -0.44
N ASP A 126 -12.66 -7.19 -0.23
CA ASP A 126 -12.49 -6.20 0.82
C ASP A 126 -12.92 -4.81 0.36
N ASP A 127 -13.78 -4.21 1.17
CA ASP A 127 -14.09 -2.79 1.09
C ASP A 127 -13.20 -1.95 2.04
N TYR A 128 -13.44 -0.64 2.11
CA TYR A 128 -12.64 0.25 2.95
C TYR A 128 -12.73 -0.08 4.45
N PHE A 129 -13.84 -0.65 4.91
CA PHE A 129 -13.94 -1.05 6.33
C PHE A 129 -13.22 -2.37 6.59
N SER A 130 -13.55 -3.44 5.86
CA SER A 130 -12.99 -4.77 6.10
C SER A 130 -11.48 -4.82 5.87
N GLY A 131 -11.00 -4.24 4.75
CA GLY A 131 -9.58 -4.19 4.43
C GLY A 131 -8.79 -3.34 5.42
N GLN A 132 -9.31 -2.18 5.81
CA GLN A 132 -8.66 -1.30 6.79
C GLN A 132 -8.67 -1.90 8.20
N ALA A 133 -9.75 -2.55 8.63
CA ALA A 133 -9.80 -3.24 9.91
C ALA A 133 -8.74 -4.35 10.01
N ALA A 134 -8.56 -5.13 8.92
CA ALA A 134 -7.51 -6.12 8.83
C ALA A 134 -6.10 -5.48 8.85
N ALA A 135 -5.91 -4.38 8.15
CA ALA A 135 -4.66 -3.62 8.13
C ALA A 135 -4.30 -3.07 9.51
N LEU A 136 -5.27 -2.48 10.23
CA LEU A 136 -5.09 -1.99 11.61
C LEU A 136 -4.71 -3.13 12.56
N ALA A 137 -5.33 -4.31 12.43
CA ALA A 137 -4.97 -5.48 13.22
C ALA A 137 -3.52 -5.92 12.97
N GLY A 138 -2.98 -5.67 11.78
CA GLY A 138 -1.57 -5.91 11.42
C GLY A 138 -0.61 -4.77 11.77
N GLY A 139 -1.12 -3.64 12.31
CA GLY A 139 -0.30 -2.48 12.67
C GLY A 139 -0.11 -1.45 11.53
N THR A 140 -0.82 -1.59 10.42
CA THR A 140 -0.88 -0.57 9.36
C THR A 140 -1.96 0.45 9.73
N THR A 141 -1.63 1.73 9.77
CA THR A 141 -2.52 2.81 10.22
C THR A 141 -2.91 3.77 9.11
N MET A 142 -2.30 3.65 7.94
CA MET A 142 -2.62 4.44 6.75
C MET A 142 -2.40 3.60 5.50
N HIS A 143 -3.19 3.82 4.47
CA HIS A 143 -2.92 3.29 3.14
C HIS A 143 -3.16 4.33 2.05
N ILE A 144 -2.64 4.07 0.85
CA ILE A 144 -2.89 4.90 -0.33
C ILE A 144 -3.44 3.99 -1.44
N ASP A 145 -4.69 4.22 -1.80
CA ASP A 145 -5.42 3.41 -2.77
C ASP A 145 -5.34 3.97 -4.20
N PHE A 146 -5.53 3.12 -5.19
CA PHE A 146 -5.51 3.51 -6.60
C PHE A 146 -6.92 3.76 -7.13
N VAL A 147 -7.21 5.00 -7.42
CA VAL A 147 -8.46 5.41 -8.06
C VAL A 147 -8.44 5.06 -9.55
N ILE A 148 -9.36 4.22 -9.98
CA ILE A 148 -9.58 3.92 -11.40
C ILE A 148 -10.56 4.94 -11.98
N PRO A 149 -10.24 5.58 -13.12
CA PRO A 149 -11.13 6.54 -13.76
C PRO A 149 -12.47 5.93 -14.15
N VAL A 150 -13.56 6.64 -13.90
CA VAL A 150 -14.89 6.22 -14.37
C VAL A 150 -15.13 6.73 -15.79
N LYS A 151 -15.31 5.83 -16.74
CA LYS A 151 -15.44 6.15 -18.18
C LYS A 151 -14.32 7.07 -18.69
N GLY A 152 -13.12 6.93 -18.13
CA GLY A 152 -11.95 7.72 -18.48
C GLY A 152 -11.87 9.12 -17.88
N SER A 153 -12.79 9.52 -16.99
CA SER A 153 -12.71 10.76 -16.23
C SER A 153 -12.06 10.52 -14.86
N LEU A 154 -11.01 11.30 -14.56
CA LEU A 154 -10.31 11.26 -13.28
C LEU A 154 -11.20 11.82 -12.17
N SER A 155 -11.89 12.92 -12.45
CA SER A 155 -12.78 13.57 -11.48
C SER A 155 -13.94 12.67 -11.08
N ALA A 156 -14.58 11.98 -12.03
CA ALA A 156 -15.64 11.02 -11.72
C ALA A 156 -15.12 9.79 -10.94
N GLY A 157 -13.90 9.32 -11.25
CA GLY A 157 -13.21 8.28 -10.49
C GLY A 157 -12.96 8.72 -9.04
N PHE A 158 -12.41 9.91 -8.85
CA PHE A 158 -12.15 10.48 -7.53
C PHE A 158 -13.42 10.53 -6.66
N GLU A 159 -14.51 11.11 -7.18
CA GLU A 159 -15.77 11.21 -6.42
C GLU A 159 -16.34 9.81 -6.09
N ALA A 160 -16.22 8.84 -6.99
CA ALA A 160 -16.63 7.46 -6.73
C ALA A 160 -15.85 6.83 -5.57
N TYR A 161 -14.52 7.01 -5.53
CA TYR A 161 -13.68 6.47 -4.46
C TYR A 161 -13.85 7.22 -3.13
N VAL A 162 -14.04 8.54 -3.15
CA VAL A 162 -14.46 9.30 -1.95
C VAL A 162 -15.76 8.74 -1.39
N GLY A 163 -16.71 8.35 -2.28
CA GLY A 163 -17.94 7.68 -1.86
C GLY A 163 -17.70 6.34 -1.17
N LYS A 164 -16.81 5.50 -1.74
CA LYS A 164 -16.42 4.20 -1.17
C LYS A 164 -15.69 4.37 0.17
N ALA A 165 -14.82 5.37 0.27
CA ALA A 165 -14.02 5.66 1.46
C ALA A 165 -14.83 6.25 2.64
N LYS A 166 -16.13 6.50 2.50
CA LYS A 166 -17.00 6.86 3.64
C LYS A 166 -17.06 5.80 4.74
N LYS A 167 -16.72 4.55 4.40
CA LYS A 167 -16.63 3.43 5.35
C LYS A 167 -15.25 3.32 6.00
N ALA A 168 -14.31 4.22 5.71
CA ALA A 168 -12.95 4.15 6.22
C ALA A 168 -12.91 4.23 7.75
N CYS A 169 -12.06 3.39 8.35
CA CYS A 169 -11.81 3.35 9.79
C CYS A 169 -10.36 3.66 10.18
N MET A 170 -9.52 4.01 9.19
CA MET A 170 -8.16 4.53 9.39
C MET A 170 -7.84 5.59 8.33
N ASP A 171 -6.68 6.23 8.45
CA ASP A 171 -6.21 7.23 7.49
C ASP A 171 -6.00 6.62 6.10
N TYR A 172 -6.31 7.38 5.06
CA TYR A 172 -6.13 6.96 3.68
C TYR A 172 -5.76 8.13 2.76
N GLY A 173 -5.16 7.78 1.63
CA GLY A 173 -4.89 8.69 0.52
C GLY A 173 -5.23 8.02 -0.82
N PHE A 174 -5.06 8.78 -1.91
CA PHE A 174 -5.31 8.27 -3.26
C PHE A 174 -4.15 8.54 -4.20
N HIS A 175 -3.85 7.53 -5.02
CA HIS A 175 -3.14 7.67 -6.28
C HIS A 175 -4.17 7.67 -7.42
N MET A 176 -3.92 8.40 -8.49
CA MET A 176 -4.82 8.42 -9.64
C MET A 176 -4.26 7.59 -10.79
N ALA A 177 -5.03 6.60 -11.29
CA ALA A 177 -4.67 5.83 -12.46
C ALA A 177 -4.92 6.63 -13.76
N ILE A 178 -3.98 6.53 -14.70
CA ILE A 178 -4.08 7.12 -16.04
C ILE A 178 -4.19 5.96 -17.05
N THR A 179 -5.37 5.79 -17.63
CA THR A 179 -5.71 4.69 -18.54
C THR A 179 -5.89 5.12 -20.00
N LYS A 180 -5.89 6.41 -20.24
CA LYS A 180 -5.91 7.05 -21.55
C LYS A 180 -5.23 8.41 -21.45
N TRP A 181 -4.97 9.03 -22.59
CA TRP A 181 -4.42 10.38 -22.65
C TRP A 181 -5.18 11.23 -23.66
N ASP A 182 -5.68 12.36 -23.20
CA ASP A 182 -6.25 13.44 -24.01
C ASP A 182 -6.13 14.77 -23.24
N GLU A 183 -6.55 15.87 -23.87
CA GLU A 183 -6.51 17.20 -23.27
C GLU A 183 -7.38 17.29 -21.99
N THR A 184 -8.46 16.53 -21.92
CA THR A 184 -9.34 16.48 -20.74
C THR A 184 -8.60 15.83 -19.56
N VAL A 185 -7.93 14.70 -19.78
CA VAL A 185 -7.13 14.03 -18.75
C VAL A 185 -6.02 14.96 -18.26
N SER A 186 -5.33 15.66 -19.18
CA SER A 186 -4.29 16.63 -18.82
C SER A 186 -4.82 17.74 -17.90
N LYS A 187 -6.01 18.27 -18.15
CA LYS A 187 -6.66 19.29 -17.29
C LYS A 187 -7.13 18.70 -15.96
N GLU A 188 -7.72 17.50 -15.99
CA GLU A 188 -8.16 16.84 -14.76
C GLU A 188 -6.97 16.51 -13.82
N MET A 189 -5.78 16.17 -14.36
CA MET A 189 -4.57 16.02 -13.54
C MET A 189 -4.21 17.31 -12.79
N GLU A 190 -4.40 18.48 -13.40
CA GLU A 190 -4.19 19.76 -12.72
C GLU A 190 -5.19 19.96 -11.58
N ILE A 191 -6.46 19.63 -11.79
CA ILE A 191 -7.51 19.70 -10.78
C ILE A 191 -7.16 18.75 -9.61
N MET A 192 -6.73 17.52 -9.93
CA MET A 192 -6.34 16.55 -8.91
C MET A 192 -5.21 17.09 -8.02
N VAL A 193 -4.19 17.72 -8.61
CA VAL A 193 -3.06 18.28 -7.85
C VAL A 193 -3.45 19.55 -7.08
N LYS A 194 -4.11 20.49 -7.76
CA LYS A 194 -4.32 21.85 -7.20
C LYS A 194 -5.49 21.91 -6.22
N GLU A 195 -6.52 21.07 -6.43
CA GLU A 195 -7.78 21.18 -5.70
C GLU A 195 -8.09 19.96 -4.82
N LYS A 196 -7.62 18.77 -5.23
CA LYS A 196 -7.92 17.51 -4.53
C LYS A 196 -6.75 16.96 -3.72
N GLY A 197 -5.56 17.58 -3.78
CA GLY A 197 -4.36 17.19 -3.04
C GLY A 197 -3.71 15.90 -3.52
N ILE A 198 -4.07 15.37 -4.70
CA ILE A 198 -3.49 14.16 -5.27
C ILE A 198 -2.26 14.56 -6.10
N ASN A 199 -1.08 14.07 -5.70
CA ASN A 199 0.19 14.41 -6.35
C ASN A 199 0.93 13.20 -6.94
N SER A 200 0.22 12.11 -7.22
CA SER A 200 0.81 10.89 -7.77
C SER A 200 -0.13 10.23 -8.79
N PHE A 201 0.45 9.83 -9.93
CA PHE A 201 -0.30 9.31 -11.07
C PHE A 201 0.31 8.00 -11.57
N LYS A 202 -0.53 6.96 -11.71
CA LYS A 202 -0.15 5.60 -12.08
C LYS A 202 -0.43 5.31 -13.54
N PHE A 203 0.60 4.92 -14.27
CA PHE A 203 0.53 4.45 -15.65
C PHE A 203 0.73 2.93 -15.70
N PHE A 204 0.12 2.27 -16.68
CA PHE A 204 0.22 0.83 -16.87
C PHE A 204 0.88 0.53 -18.22
N LEU A 205 1.96 -0.25 -18.24
CA LEU A 205 2.57 -0.76 -19.47
C LEU A 205 2.06 -2.15 -19.85
N ALA A 206 1.15 -2.70 -19.04
CA ALA A 206 0.44 -3.97 -19.26
C ALA A 206 -1.08 -3.78 -19.24
N TYR A 207 -1.84 -4.87 -19.25
CA TYR A 207 -3.30 -4.92 -19.38
C TYR A 207 -3.78 -4.38 -20.72
N LYS A 208 -3.21 -4.93 -21.82
CA LYS A 208 -3.53 -4.59 -23.21
C LYS A 208 -5.03 -4.62 -23.48
N GLY A 209 -5.53 -3.52 -24.03
CA GLY A 209 -6.96 -3.33 -24.31
C GLY A 209 -7.81 -2.85 -23.13
N ALA A 210 -7.23 -2.70 -21.92
CA ALA A 210 -7.93 -2.21 -20.73
C ALA A 210 -7.25 -0.95 -20.15
N LEU A 211 -6.08 -1.11 -19.50
CA LEU A 211 -5.39 -0.01 -18.79
C LEU A 211 -4.10 0.44 -19.48
N MET A 212 -3.56 -0.38 -20.40
CA MET A 212 -2.24 -0.17 -21.01
C MET A 212 -2.17 1.14 -21.79
N VAL A 213 -1.15 1.94 -21.48
CA VAL A 213 -0.77 3.12 -22.28
C VAL A 213 0.47 2.80 -23.13
N LYS A 214 0.52 3.38 -24.33
CA LYS A 214 1.71 3.30 -25.20
C LYS A 214 2.77 4.31 -24.76
N ASP A 215 4.02 4.10 -25.20
CA ASP A 215 5.16 4.95 -24.81
C ASP A 215 4.94 6.43 -25.18
N GLU A 216 4.29 6.74 -26.32
CA GLU A 216 3.95 8.12 -26.69
C GLU A 216 3.06 8.80 -25.64
N LEU A 217 2.06 8.09 -25.13
CA LEU A 217 1.15 8.62 -24.10
C LEU A 217 1.81 8.65 -22.73
N LEU A 218 2.66 7.66 -22.42
CA LEU A 218 3.48 7.68 -21.22
C LEU A 218 4.39 8.92 -21.19
N LEU A 219 5.04 9.25 -22.29
CA LEU A 219 5.90 10.44 -22.38
C LEU A 219 5.13 11.74 -22.11
N GLU A 220 3.93 11.88 -22.67
CA GLU A 220 3.06 13.04 -22.35
C GLU A 220 2.66 13.08 -20.88
N GLY A 221 2.29 11.93 -20.32
CA GLY A 221 1.98 11.81 -18.89
C GLY A 221 3.16 12.16 -17.98
N LEU A 222 4.38 11.69 -18.32
CA LEU A 222 5.60 12.01 -17.59
C LEU A 222 5.92 13.52 -17.63
N LYS A 223 5.79 14.16 -18.82
CA LYS A 223 5.94 15.62 -18.94
C LYS A 223 4.93 16.37 -18.08
N LYS A 224 3.69 15.90 -18.05
CA LYS A 224 2.64 16.49 -17.22
C LYS A 224 2.94 16.35 -15.74
N CYS A 225 3.32 15.15 -15.26
CA CYS A 225 3.75 14.95 -13.88
C CYS A 225 4.88 15.91 -13.50
N LYS A 226 5.90 16.05 -14.37
CA LYS A 226 6.99 17.01 -14.16
C LYS A 226 6.48 18.44 -13.99
N SER A 227 5.60 18.90 -14.87
CA SER A 227 5.08 20.27 -14.84
C SER A 227 4.25 20.57 -13.59
N LEU A 228 3.62 19.52 -13.01
CA LEU A 228 2.80 19.62 -11.81
C LEU A 228 3.59 19.37 -10.51
N GLY A 229 4.87 18.97 -10.60
CA GLY A 229 5.63 18.51 -9.43
C GLY A 229 5.09 17.22 -8.83
N ALA A 230 4.39 16.42 -9.63
CA ALA A 230 3.75 15.18 -9.21
C ALA A 230 4.65 13.96 -9.46
N LEU A 231 4.43 12.89 -8.70
CA LEU A 231 5.13 11.62 -8.84
C LEU A 231 4.48 10.79 -9.95
N ALA A 232 5.28 10.34 -10.91
CA ALA A 232 4.87 9.33 -11.87
C ALA A 232 5.13 7.93 -11.32
N MET A 233 4.13 7.05 -11.43
CA MET A 233 4.19 5.65 -10.98
C MET A 233 3.91 4.73 -12.17
N VAL A 234 4.61 3.61 -12.27
CA VAL A 234 4.46 2.70 -13.43
C VAL A 234 4.34 1.25 -12.98
N HIS A 235 3.26 0.58 -13.43
CA HIS A 235 3.18 -0.86 -13.50
C HIS A 235 4.00 -1.31 -14.73
N ALA A 236 5.18 -1.85 -14.50
CA ALA A 236 6.18 -2.10 -15.53
C ALA A 236 6.21 -3.58 -15.94
N GLU A 237 5.30 -4.01 -16.79
CA GLU A 237 5.37 -5.28 -17.53
C GLU A 237 5.17 -5.01 -19.01
N ASN A 238 5.79 -5.80 -19.89
CA ASN A 238 5.59 -5.70 -21.34
C ASN A 238 4.23 -6.29 -21.72
N GLY A 239 3.21 -5.44 -21.82
CA GLY A 239 1.82 -5.85 -22.01
C GLY A 239 1.54 -6.57 -23.33
N ASP A 240 2.27 -6.27 -24.39
CA ASP A 240 2.16 -6.98 -25.67
C ASP A 240 2.67 -8.41 -25.54
N ALA A 241 3.83 -8.60 -24.93
CA ALA A 241 4.40 -9.92 -24.72
C ALA A 241 3.60 -10.77 -23.69
N VAL A 242 3.12 -10.14 -22.61
CA VAL A 242 2.20 -10.81 -21.66
C VAL A 242 0.93 -11.28 -22.35
N PHE A 243 0.35 -10.47 -23.24
CA PHE A 243 -0.85 -10.85 -23.99
C PHE A 243 -0.60 -12.07 -24.91
N GLU A 244 0.53 -12.13 -25.60
CA GLU A 244 0.93 -13.30 -26.39
C GLU A 244 1.22 -14.51 -25.49
N GLY A 245 1.85 -14.29 -24.33
CA GLY A 245 2.06 -15.35 -23.34
C GLY A 245 0.75 -15.96 -22.84
N GLN A 246 -0.27 -15.14 -22.58
CA GLN A 246 -1.61 -15.60 -22.18
C GLN A 246 -2.27 -16.45 -23.26
N LYS A 247 -2.22 -16.03 -24.54
CA LYS A 247 -2.73 -16.82 -25.65
C LYS A 247 -2.05 -18.19 -25.73
N ARG A 248 -0.71 -18.20 -25.61
CA ARG A 248 0.06 -19.43 -25.62
C ARG A 248 -0.36 -20.38 -24.50
N MET A 249 -0.61 -19.88 -23.28
CA MET A 249 -1.07 -20.73 -22.17
C MET A 249 -2.45 -21.35 -22.47
N ILE A 250 -3.37 -20.59 -23.04
CA ILE A 250 -4.69 -21.09 -23.45
C ILE A 250 -4.56 -22.16 -24.54
N GLU A 251 -3.72 -21.93 -25.55
CA GLU A 251 -3.46 -22.90 -26.64
C GLU A 251 -2.85 -24.21 -26.12
N LEU A 252 -2.05 -24.15 -25.05
CA LEU A 252 -1.47 -25.31 -24.39
C LEU A 252 -2.44 -25.99 -23.39
N GLY A 253 -3.66 -25.48 -23.22
CA GLY A 253 -4.65 -25.98 -22.27
C GLY A 253 -4.33 -25.65 -20.81
N ILE A 254 -3.40 -24.73 -20.54
CA ILE A 254 -3.02 -24.28 -19.19
C ILE A 254 -3.98 -23.16 -18.79
N THR A 255 -5.03 -23.52 -18.05
CA THR A 255 -6.10 -22.58 -17.63
C THR A 255 -6.17 -22.40 -16.12
N GLY A 256 -5.31 -23.05 -15.35
CA GLY A 256 -5.18 -22.89 -13.91
C GLY A 256 -4.36 -21.65 -13.51
N PRO A 257 -4.23 -21.36 -12.20
CA PRO A 257 -3.51 -20.20 -11.69
C PRO A 257 -2.02 -20.16 -12.09
N GLU A 258 -1.41 -21.31 -12.38
CA GLU A 258 -0.04 -21.41 -12.89
C GLU A 258 0.15 -20.71 -14.24
N GLY A 259 -0.90 -20.65 -15.04
CA GLY A 259 -0.91 -19.91 -16.31
C GLY A 259 -0.61 -18.43 -16.16
N HIS A 260 -0.92 -17.85 -15.00
CA HIS A 260 -0.60 -16.46 -14.69
C HIS A 260 0.93 -16.23 -14.68
N ALA A 261 1.68 -17.01 -13.93
CA ALA A 261 3.13 -16.89 -13.85
C ALA A 261 3.82 -17.29 -15.16
N LEU A 262 3.36 -18.37 -15.81
CA LEU A 262 3.94 -18.88 -17.06
C LEU A 262 3.75 -17.93 -18.25
N SER A 263 2.69 -17.11 -18.25
CA SER A 263 2.42 -16.12 -19.31
C SER A 263 3.24 -14.84 -19.19
N ARG A 264 3.90 -14.60 -18.04
CA ARG A 264 4.63 -13.37 -17.75
C ARG A 264 5.98 -13.62 -17.08
N PRO A 265 6.96 -14.20 -17.80
CA PRO A 265 8.29 -14.44 -17.27
C PRO A 265 8.98 -13.13 -16.84
N ALA A 266 9.87 -13.23 -15.86
CA ALA A 266 10.58 -12.14 -15.21
C ALA A 266 11.19 -11.10 -16.17
N VAL A 267 11.72 -11.57 -17.30
CA VAL A 267 12.32 -10.71 -18.33
C VAL A 267 11.36 -9.64 -18.88
N LEU A 268 10.04 -9.87 -18.84
CA LEU A 268 9.04 -8.93 -19.33
C LEU A 268 8.85 -7.76 -18.35
N GLU A 269 9.02 -8.00 -17.07
CA GLU A 269 9.06 -6.94 -16.05
C GLU A 269 10.38 -6.17 -16.12
N GLY A 270 11.52 -6.87 -16.26
CA GLY A 270 12.84 -6.24 -16.41
C GLY A 270 12.91 -5.33 -17.63
N GLU A 271 12.44 -5.78 -18.81
CA GLU A 271 12.41 -4.96 -20.04
C GLU A 271 11.56 -3.70 -19.84
N ALA A 272 10.33 -3.84 -19.35
CA ALA A 272 9.44 -2.71 -19.17
C ALA A 272 9.96 -1.72 -18.10
N THR A 273 10.58 -2.24 -17.03
CA THR A 273 11.25 -1.43 -16.00
C THR A 273 12.39 -0.61 -16.61
N ALA A 274 13.28 -1.23 -17.36
CA ALA A 274 14.38 -0.55 -18.05
C ALA A 274 13.87 0.54 -19.00
N ARG A 275 12.82 0.25 -19.75
CA ARG A 275 12.19 1.18 -20.68
C ARG A 275 11.57 2.37 -19.95
N ALA A 276 10.77 2.12 -18.91
CA ALA A 276 10.15 3.18 -18.11
C ALA A 276 11.20 4.11 -17.48
N ILE A 277 12.27 3.55 -16.92
CA ILE A 277 13.39 4.30 -16.34
C ILE A 277 14.04 5.22 -17.40
N ARG A 278 14.34 4.70 -18.60
CA ARG A 278 14.98 5.48 -19.66
C ARG A 278 14.07 6.59 -20.19
N LEU A 279 12.77 6.34 -20.32
CA LEU A 279 11.80 7.35 -20.75
C LEU A 279 11.62 8.45 -19.68
N ALA A 280 11.55 8.08 -18.41
CA ALA A 280 11.46 9.05 -17.32
C ALA A 280 12.73 9.90 -17.20
N ALA A 281 13.92 9.29 -17.35
CA ALA A 281 15.20 9.99 -17.38
C ALA A 281 15.28 10.96 -18.56
N PHE A 282 14.83 10.56 -19.76
CA PHE A 282 14.80 11.43 -20.94
C PHE A 282 13.94 12.68 -20.71
N VAL A 283 12.79 12.53 -20.04
CA VAL A 283 11.91 13.66 -19.69
C VAL A 283 12.41 14.42 -18.44
N ASN A 284 13.31 13.82 -17.67
CA ASN A 284 13.74 14.31 -16.36
C ASN A 284 12.57 14.43 -15.38
N THR A 285 11.87 13.30 -15.15
CA THR A 285 10.71 13.19 -14.27
C THR A 285 10.99 12.14 -13.20
N PRO A 286 10.72 12.42 -11.91
CA PRO A 286 10.76 11.40 -10.86
C PRO A 286 9.85 10.23 -11.20
N LEU A 287 10.35 9.01 -10.99
CA LEU A 287 9.64 7.78 -11.32
C LEU A 287 9.61 6.83 -10.12
N TYR A 288 8.45 6.22 -9.91
CA TYR A 288 8.25 5.12 -8.99
C TYR A 288 7.83 3.86 -9.73
N ILE A 289 8.71 2.87 -9.82
CA ILE A 289 8.34 1.53 -10.26
C ILE A 289 7.65 0.84 -9.09
N VAL A 290 6.37 0.49 -9.25
CA VAL A 290 5.58 -0.13 -8.19
C VAL A 290 5.74 -1.65 -8.19
N HIS A 291 5.47 -2.31 -7.04
CA HIS A 291 5.35 -3.76 -6.87
C HIS A 291 6.34 -4.58 -7.72
N VAL A 292 7.63 -4.29 -7.64
CA VAL A 292 8.70 -5.02 -8.34
C VAL A 292 8.74 -6.47 -7.87
N MET A 293 8.54 -7.42 -8.80
CA MET A 293 8.35 -8.84 -8.51
C MET A 293 9.48 -9.72 -9.03
N SER A 294 10.43 -9.18 -9.83
CA SER A 294 11.51 -9.94 -10.43
C SER A 294 12.89 -9.38 -10.10
N ILE A 295 13.90 -10.29 -10.15
CA ILE A 295 15.31 -9.91 -10.04
C ILE A 295 15.71 -9.04 -11.22
N ASP A 296 15.22 -9.35 -12.42
CA ASP A 296 15.52 -8.61 -13.66
C ASP A 296 15.13 -7.12 -13.51
N ALA A 297 13.94 -6.85 -13.00
CA ALA A 297 13.49 -5.47 -12.74
C ALA A 297 14.30 -4.79 -11.61
N MET A 298 14.62 -5.53 -10.56
CA MET A 298 15.45 -5.02 -9.47
C MET A 298 16.86 -4.63 -9.94
N GLU A 299 17.47 -5.42 -10.81
CA GLU A 299 18.80 -5.14 -11.37
C GLU A 299 18.79 -3.88 -12.26
N GLU A 300 17.73 -3.65 -13.04
CA GLU A 300 17.57 -2.41 -13.83
C GLU A 300 17.45 -1.19 -12.90
N ILE A 301 16.71 -1.29 -11.81
CA ILE A 301 16.60 -0.23 -10.80
C ILE A 301 17.94 0.02 -10.12
N ALA A 302 18.64 -1.03 -9.71
CA ALA A 302 19.95 -0.92 -9.06
C ALA A 302 21.00 -0.28 -10.01
N THR A 303 20.97 -0.62 -11.30
CA THR A 303 21.82 -0.05 -12.34
C THR A 303 21.54 1.45 -12.51
N ALA A 304 20.27 1.84 -12.58
CA ALA A 304 19.87 3.23 -12.69
C ALA A 304 20.34 4.06 -11.49
N ARG A 305 20.22 3.54 -10.28
CA ARG A 305 20.70 4.19 -9.05
C ARG A 305 22.22 4.36 -9.04
N LYS A 306 22.97 3.33 -9.43
CA LYS A 306 24.44 3.38 -9.51
C LYS A 306 24.95 4.38 -10.54
N SER A 307 24.20 4.61 -11.62
CA SER A 307 24.56 5.57 -12.69
C SER A 307 24.37 7.03 -12.28
N GLY A 308 24.00 7.32 -11.03
CA GLY A 308 23.86 8.68 -10.54
C GLY A 308 22.66 9.44 -11.13
N LEU A 309 21.70 8.72 -11.70
CA LEU A 309 20.42 9.30 -12.12
C LEU A 309 19.64 9.70 -10.86
N ASN A 310 20.04 10.82 -10.25
CA ASN A 310 19.49 11.37 -9.01
C ASN A 310 17.97 11.72 -9.09
N PHE A 311 17.36 11.50 -10.24
CA PHE A 311 15.95 11.82 -10.51
C PHE A 311 15.01 10.63 -10.39
N LEU A 312 15.57 9.44 -10.20
CA LEU A 312 14.78 8.22 -10.08
C LEU A 312 14.60 7.89 -8.59
N ASN A 313 13.54 8.39 -7.99
CA ASN A 313 13.01 7.78 -6.80
C ASN A 313 12.39 6.43 -7.21
N CYS A 314 13.23 5.46 -7.56
CA CYS A 314 12.80 4.08 -7.74
C CYS A 314 12.67 3.45 -6.37
N SER A 315 11.47 3.30 -5.88
CA SER A 315 11.20 2.65 -4.59
C SER A 315 10.99 1.14 -4.73
N GLY A 316 11.36 0.57 -5.89
CA GLY A 316 11.27 -0.86 -6.14
C GLY A 316 11.95 -1.76 -5.09
N ASP A 317 13.02 -1.29 -4.44
CA ASP A 317 13.69 -2.01 -3.35
C ASP A 317 12.75 -2.44 -2.20
N TYR A 318 11.63 -1.78 -2.03
CA TYR A 318 10.74 -2.04 -0.90
C TYR A 318 9.85 -3.25 -1.13
N CYS A 319 9.34 -3.43 -2.34
CA CYS A 319 8.52 -4.60 -2.66
C CYS A 319 9.36 -5.88 -2.73
N VAL A 320 10.57 -5.83 -3.30
CA VAL A 320 11.47 -7.01 -3.37
C VAL A 320 11.96 -7.42 -1.99
N LYS A 321 12.29 -6.48 -1.10
CA LYS A 321 12.63 -6.80 0.29
C LYS A 321 11.45 -7.40 1.05
N PHE A 322 10.23 -7.03 0.73
CA PHE A 322 9.04 -7.61 1.35
C PHE A 322 8.86 -9.09 1.01
N ILE A 323 9.14 -9.50 -0.22
CA ILE A 323 9.01 -10.89 -0.68
C ILE A 323 10.12 -11.79 -0.12
N TRP A 324 11.36 -11.27 0.05
CA TRP A 324 12.50 -12.04 0.58
C TRP A 324 12.56 -12.11 2.12
N TYR A 325 11.77 -11.29 2.84
CA TYR A 325 11.83 -11.16 4.29
C TYR A 325 10.50 -11.42 5.00
N VAL A 326 9.79 -12.49 4.60
CA VAL A 326 8.64 -12.98 5.38
C VAL A 326 9.05 -13.35 6.81
N ASP A 327 10.33 -13.65 7.06
CA ASP A 327 10.87 -13.95 8.40
C ASP A 327 11.30 -12.72 9.20
N ASN A 328 11.27 -11.50 8.64
CA ASN A 328 11.66 -10.26 9.33
C ASN A 328 10.72 -9.08 9.03
N ILE A 329 9.46 -9.21 9.39
CA ILE A 329 8.40 -8.18 9.29
C ILE A 329 8.81 -6.82 9.88
N ILE A 330 9.70 -6.81 10.86
CA ILE A 330 10.18 -5.62 11.57
C ILE A 330 11.01 -4.67 10.66
N ILE A 331 11.69 -5.17 9.64
CA ILE A 331 12.56 -4.35 8.77
C ILE A 331 11.78 -3.67 7.65
N ALA A 332 10.69 -4.27 7.16
CA ALA A 332 9.84 -3.67 6.12
C ALA A 332 9.13 -2.40 6.61
N LEU A 333 8.63 -2.38 7.84
CA LEU A 333 8.01 -1.22 8.48
C LEU A 333 8.96 -0.02 8.59
N ARG A 334 10.26 -0.26 8.78
CA ARG A 334 11.27 0.79 8.97
C ARG A 334 11.49 1.67 7.72
N TRP A 335 11.18 1.17 6.52
CA TRP A 335 11.44 1.85 5.26
C TRP A 335 10.19 2.45 4.58
N SER A 336 9.02 1.86 4.80
CA SER A 336 7.75 2.41 4.30
C SER A 336 7.49 3.83 4.82
N ILE A 337 7.90 4.12 6.07
CA ILE A 337 7.78 5.44 6.70
C ILE A 337 8.57 6.52 5.94
N TYR A 338 9.70 6.16 5.32
CA TYR A 338 10.56 7.15 4.64
C TYR A 338 9.95 7.68 3.34
N LEU A 339 9.22 6.85 2.62
CA LEU A 339 8.60 7.25 1.36
C LEU A 339 7.33 8.07 1.59
N CYS A 340 6.55 7.69 2.58
CA CYS A 340 5.34 8.40 2.93
C CYS A 340 5.60 9.75 3.60
N SER A 341 6.68 9.91 4.38
CA SER A 341 7.02 11.23 4.91
C SER A 341 7.33 12.26 3.81
N CYS A 342 7.84 11.84 2.65
CA CYS A 342 8.04 12.73 1.50
C CYS A 342 6.74 13.05 0.75
N ILE A 343 5.78 12.12 0.71
CA ILE A 343 4.49 12.30 0.02
C ILE A 343 3.50 13.02 0.95
N VAL A 344 3.44 12.61 2.22
CA VAL A 344 2.52 13.17 3.23
C VAL A 344 2.92 14.59 3.65
N ASN A 345 4.21 14.90 3.81
CA ASN A 345 4.67 16.26 4.14
C ASN A 345 4.37 17.31 3.04
N LYS A 346 4.07 16.89 1.80
CA LYS A 346 3.61 17.80 0.73
C LYS A 346 2.09 17.85 0.58
N ALA A 347 1.36 16.87 1.11
CA ALA A 347 -0.11 16.82 1.06
C ALA A 347 -0.78 17.47 2.29
N LEU A 348 0.00 17.80 3.34
CA LEU A 348 -0.49 18.43 4.58
C LEU A 348 -0.07 19.89 4.72
N VAL A 349 0.43 20.54 3.65
CA VAL A 349 0.70 21.99 3.62
C VAL A 349 -0.19 22.66 2.60
#